data_52b12d673fd18b8c0f662d5f678df7fe
#
_entry.id   52b12d673fd18b8c0f662d5f678df7fe
#
_cell.length_a   1.000
_cell.length_b   1.000
_cell.length_c   1.000
_cell.angle_alpha   90.00
_cell.angle_beta   90.00
_cell.angle_gamma   90.00
#
_symmetry.space_group_name_H-M   'P 1'
#
loop_
_entity.id
_entity.type
_entity.pdbx_description
1 polymer ?
#
loop_
_entity_poly.entity_id
_entity_poly.type
_entity_poly.pdbx_seq_one_letter_code
_entity_poly.pdbx_strand_id
1 'polypeptide(L)'
;MRELVEKELASLDIGMQIAKLREKRGLNQTQLAARAQMSGPKVSNIERRPANVQLDTLIRLCRALGARLEVRLVEKKNNGNRRRRAAAAGMS
;
A
#
# COMPACT_ATOMS: atom_id res chain seq x y z
N MET A 1 -4.04 20.24 -2.79
CA MET A 1 -3.46 20.13 -1.63
C MET A 1 -3.98 19.09 -0.76
N ARG A 2 -5.23 19.05 -0.42
CA ARG A 2 -5.73 18.04 0.36
C ARG A 2 -5.50 16.69 -0.20
N GLU A 3 -5.62 16.43 -1.47
CA GLU A 3 -5.41 15.15 -2.07
C GLU A 3 -3.98 14.70 -1.91
N LEU A 4 -3.05 15.61 -2.01
CA LEU A 4 -1.69 15.28 -1.86
C LEU A 4 -1.39 14.85 -0.45
N VAL A 5 -1.96 15.51 0.52
CA VAL A 5 -1.76 15.17 1.91
C VAL A 5 -2.34 13.79 2.20
N GLU A 6 -3.51 13.52 1.69
CA GLU A 6 -4.13 12.22 1.91
C GLU A 6 -3.30 11.09 1.32
N LYS A 7 -2.74 11.32 0.15
CA LYS A 7 -1.94 10.31 -0.49
C LYS A 7 -0.68 10.03 0.32
N GLU A 8 -0.05 11.05 0.82
CA GLU A 8 1.15 10.87 1.61
C GLU A 8 0.87 10.17 2.92
N LEU A 9 -0.23 10.50 3.56
CA LEU A 9 -0.58 9.86 4.81
C LEU A 9 -0.88 8.38 4.60
N ALA A 10 -1.58 8.06 3.52
CA ALA A 10 -1.89 6.67 3.21
C ALA A 10 -0.61 5.88 2.94
N SER A 11 0.34 6.48 2.24
CA SER A 11 1.59 5.81 1.95
C SER A 11 2.38 5.55 3.22
N LEU A 12 2.45 6.53 4.11
CA LEU A 12 3.14 6.36 5.36
C LEU A 12 2.50 5.27 6.19
N ASP A 13 1.17 5.24 6.17
CA ASP A 13 0.45 4.24 6.93
C ASP A 13 0.79 2.83 6.45
N ILE A 14 0.86 2.61 5.16
CA ILE A 14 1.23 1.31 4.62
C ILE A 14 2.64 0.93 5.04
N GLY A 15 3.58 1.85 4.92
CA GLY A 15 4.94 1.59 5.31
C GLY A 15 5.06 1.25 6.79
N MET A 16 4.35 2.01 7.62
CA MET A 16 4.36 1.76 9.04
C MET A 16 3.72 0.42 9.39
N GLN A 17 2.68 0.06 8.70
CA GLN A 17 2.03 -1.23 8.94
C GLN A 17 2.98 -2.38 8.62
N ILE A 18 3.72 -2.27 7.54
CA ILE A 18 4.69 -3.28 7.18
C ILE A 18 5.76 -3.37 8.26
N ALA A 19 6.30 -2.23 8.67
CA ALA A 19 7.37 -2.21 9.66
C ALA A 19 6.91 -2.77 11.00
N LYS A 20 5.71 -2.39 11.42
CA LYS A 20 5.20 -2.86 12.70
C LYS A 20 4.96 -4.35 12.68
N LEU A 21 4.40 -4.85 11.60
CA LEU A 21 4.13 -6.27 11.52
C LEU A 21 5.43 -7.05 11.42
N ARG A 22 6.41 -6.50 10.70
CA ARG A 22 7.72 -7.11 10.61
C ARG A 22 8.33 -7.25 12.00
N GLU A 23 8.30 -6.17 12.78
CA GLU A 23 8.86 -6.19 14.11
C GLU A 23 8.12 -7.15 15.03
N LYS A 24 6.82 -7.21 14.86
CA LYS A 24 6.01 -8.12 15.64
C LYS A 24 6.38 -9.57 15.37
N ARG A 25 6.81 -9.86 14.15
CA ARG A 25 7.25 -11.21 13.80
C ARG A 25 8.72 -11.46 14.16
N GLY A 26 9.40 -10.46 14.73
CA GLY A 26 10.79 -10.61 15.12
C GLY A 26 11.75 -10.61 13.96
N LEU A 27 11.39 -9.95 12.86
CA LEU A 27 12.23 -9.95 11.67
C LEU A 27 12.88 -8.60 11.47
N ASN A 28 14.12 -8.59 11.02
CA ASN A 28 14.71 -7.35 10.54
C ASN A 28 14.40 -7.22 9.05
N GLN A 29 14.81 -6.11 8.46
CA GLN A 29 14.49 -5.84 7.05
C GLN A 29 15.12 -6.88 6.12
N THR A 30 16.32 -7.30 6.41
CA THR A 30 17.00 -8.30 5.60
C THR A 30 16.30 -9.64 5.67
N GLN A 31 15.82 -10.00 6.85
CA GLN A 31 15.13 -11.27 7.02
C GLN A 31 13.79 -11.26 6.32
N LEU A 32 13.06 -10.16 6.40
CA LEU A 32 11.81 -10.05 5.68
C LEU A 32 12.06 -10.11 4.19
N ALA A 33 13.09 -9.42 3.72
CA ALA A 33 13.42 -9.42 2.30
C ALA A 33 13.70 -10.84 1.81
N ALA A 34 14.45 -11.59 2.58
CA ALA A 34 14.75 -12.97 2.19
C ALA A 34 13.48 -13.79 2.06
N ARG A 35 12.56 -13.64 3.00
CA ARG A 35 11.30 -14.37 2.93
C ARG A 35 10.44 -13.94 1.76
N ALA A 36 10.49 -12.68 1.40
CA ALA A 36 9.69 -12.15 0.32
C ALA A 36 10.42 -12.23 -1.02
N GLN A 37 11.63 -12.77 -1.01
CA GLN A 37 12.43 -12.93 -2.22
C GLN A 37 12.73 -11.58 -2.87
N MET A 38 13.23 -10.67 -2.08
CA MET A 38 13.64 -9.37 -2.58
C MET A 38 14.83 -8.91 -1.76
N SER A 39 15.41 -7.78 -2.09
CA SER A 39 16.60 -7.30 -1.40
C SER A 39 16.23 -6.52 -0.15
N GLY A 40 17.15 -6.49 0.81
CA GLY A 40 16.96 -5.71 2.03
C GLY A 40 16.72 -4.25 1.75
N PRO A 41 17.54 -3.61 0.88
CA PRO A 41 17.30 -2.21 0.54
C PRO A 41 15.92 -1.95 -0.04
N LYS A 42 15.37 -2.93 -0.76
CA LYS A 42 14.04 -2.77 -1.32
C LYS A 42 13.00 -2.71 -0.21
N VAL A 43 13.11 -3.57 0.80
CA VAL A 43 12.19 -3.55 1.93
C VAL A 43 12.33 -2.21 2.68
N SER A 44 13.56 -1.78 2.91
CA SER A 44 13.79 -0.52 3.59
C SER A 44 13.14 0.64 2.83
N ASN A 45 13.29 0.65 1.51
CA ASN A 45 12.70 1.68 0.70
C ASN A 45 11.20 1.66 0.75
N ILE A 46 10.59 0.48 0.70
CA ILE A 46 9.15 0.35 0.74
C ILE A 46 8.62 0.83 2.09
N GLU A 47 9.29 0.51 3.18
CA GLU A 47 8.83 0.97 4.49
C GLU A 47 8.89 2.48 4.60
N ARG A 48 9.91 3.09 4.00
CA ARG A 48 10.03 4.54 4.08
C ARG A 48 9.21 5.28 3.04
N ARG A 49 9.10 4.74 1.85
CA ARG A 49 8.41 5.42 0.75
C ARG A 49 7.60 4.45 -0.07
N PRO A 50 6.48 4.01 0.45
CA PRO A 50 5.70 3.00 -0.25
C PRO A 50 4.85 3.50 -1.41
N ALA A 51 4.95 4.78 -1.74
CA ALA A 51 4.04 5.38 -2.72
C ALA A 51 4.04 4.70 -4.07
N ASN A 52 5.16 4.16 -4.50
CA ASN A 52 5.25 3.55 -5.82
C ASN A 52 5.40 2.04 -5.79
N VAL A 53 5.07 1.42 -4.67
CA VAL A 53 5.22 -0.02 -4.59
C VAL A 53 4.09 -0.69 -5.39
N GLN A 54 4.42 -1.73 -6.09
CA GLN A 54 3.44 -2.44 -6.87
C GLN A 54 2.62 -3.37 -6.01
N LEU A 55 1.42 -3.63 -6.45
CA LEU A 55 0.50 -4.45 -5.68
C LEU A 55 1.04 -5.86 -5.44
N ASP A 56 1.63 -6.46 -6.45
CA ASP A 56 2.15 -7.80 -6.26
C ASP A 56 3.30 -7.83 -5.27
N THR A 57 4.06 -6.75 -5.18
CA THR A 57 5.12 -6.65 -4.20
C THR A 57 4.54 -6.60 -2.79
N LEU A 58 3.46 -5.85 -2.63
CA LEU A 58 2.78 -5.79 -1.34
C LEU A 58 2.23 -7.17 -0.96
N ILE A 59 1.70 -7.88 -1.91
CA ILE A 59 1.18 -9.22 -1.64
C ILE A 59 2.29 -10.15 -1.19
N ARG A 60 3.44 -10.06 -1.82
CA ARG A 60 4.58 -10.88 -1.41
C ARG A 60 5.03 -10.56 -0.01
N LEU A 61 5.08 -9.29 0.33
CA LEU A 61 5.44 -8.89 1.68
C LEU A 61 4.43 -9.40 2.70
N CYS A 62 3.17 -9.30 2.37
CA CYS A 62 2.13 -9.79 3.26
C CYS A 62 2.25 -11.28 3.49
N ARG A 63 2.51 -12.03 2.45
CA ARG A 63 2.68 -13.46 2.59
C ARG A 63 3.87 -13.79 3.49
N ALA A 64 4.97 -13.06 3.30
CA ALA A 64 6.15 -13.29 4.10
C ALA A 64 5.92 -12.94 5.56
N LEU A 65 4.96 -12.05 5.82
CA LEU A 65 4.63 -11.66 7.18
C LEU A 65 3.50 -12.46 7.78
N GLY A 66 2.96 -13.41 7.03
CA GLY A 66 1.81 -14.16 7.51
C GLY A 66 0.57 -13.32 7.59
N ALA A 67 0.44 -12.35 6.69
CA ALA A 67 -0.67 -11.42 6.69
C ALA A 67 -1.38 -11.47 5.36
N ARG A 68 -2.51 -10.81 5.31
CA ARG A 68 -3.30 -10.74 4.11
C ARG A 68 -3.51 -9.27 3.76
N LEU A 69 -3.38 -8.94 2.51
CA LEU A 69 -3.60 -7.58 2.07
C LEU A 69 -5.07 -7.37 1.79
N GLU A 70 -5.62 -6.31 2.37
CA GLU A 70 -6.99 -5.94 2.09
C GLU A 70 -7.01 -4.55 1.50
N VAL A 71 -7.77 -4.39 0.43
CA VAL A 71 -7.89 -3.11 -0.22
C VAL A 71 -9.37 -2.78 -0.33
N ARG A 72 -9.72 -1.56 0.07
CA ARG A 72 -11.10 -1.12 0.00
C ARG A 72 -11.17 0.17 -0.75
N LEU A 73 -12.10 0.26 -1.66
CA LEU A 73 -12.37 1.49 -2.36
C LEU A 73 -13.65 2.05 -1.76
N VAL A 74 -13.56 3.24 -1.23
CA VAL A 74 -14.70 3.86 -0.59
C VAL A 74 -15.20 4.97 -1.48
N GLU A 75 -16.47 4.91 -1.78
CA GLU A 75 -17.06 5.90 -2.66
C GLU A 75 -17.06 7.26 -1.98
N LYS A 76 -16.56 8.27 -2.70
CA LYS A 76 -16.50 9.57 -2.16
C LYS A 76 -17.74 10.33 -2.53
N LYS A 77 -18.44 10.94 -1.56
CA LYS A 77 -19.57 11.69 -1.86
C LYS A 77 -19.16 12.93 -2.49
N ASN A 78 -19.57 13.21 -3.69
CA ASN A 78 -19.13 14.34 -4.33
C ASN A 78 -20.10 14.79 -5.30
N ASN A 79 -20.69 15.92 -5.09
CA ASN A 79 -21.60 16.39 -5.94
C ASN A 79 -21.14 16.65 -7.25
N GLY A 80 -20.03 17.06 -7.44
CA GLY A 80 -19.58 17.44 -8.66
C GLY A 80 -19.32 16.43 -9.60
N ASN A 81 -19.35 15.34 -9.20
CA ASN A 81 -18.97 14.46 -9.99
C ASN A 81 -19.81 13.75 -10.76
N ARG A 82 -20.90 13.99 -10.58
CA ARG A 82 -21.67 13.30 -11.18
C ARG A 82 -21.58 13.30 -12.53
N ARG A 83 -21.12 14.10 -13.02
CA ARG A 83 -21.12 14.16 -14.30
C ARG A 83 -20.34 13.21 -14.92
N ARG A 84 -19.59 12.79 -14.56
CA ARG A 84 -18.85 12.01 -15.17
C ARG A 84 -19.21 10.79 -15.26
N ARG A 85 -19.95 10.71 -15.09
CA ARG A 85 -20.28 9.78 -15.21
C ARG A 85 -20.65 9.27 -16.05
N ALA A 86 -20.91 9.86 -16.10
CA ALA A 86 -21.53 9.46 -16.95
C ALA A 86 -20.91 8.78 -17.87
N ALA A 87 -20.26 9.18 -17.98
CA ALA A 87 -19.74 8.71 -18.81
C ALA A 87 -19.44 7.46 -18.75
N ALA A 88 -19.20 7.35 -18.39
CA ALA A 88 -18.93 6.44 -18.35
C ALA A 88 -19.60 5.51 -18.33
N ALA A 89 -20.08 5.85 -18.39
CA ALA A 89 -20.60 5.18 -18.37
C ALA A 89 -20.82 4.49 -19.01
N GLY A 90 -20.78 4.73 -19.29
CA GLY A 90 -21.10 4.29 -19.74
C GLY A 90 -20.71 3.58 -20.21
N MET A 91 -20.47 3.72 -20.11
CA MET A 91 -20.25 3.31 -20.30
C MET A 91 -20.28 2.51 -20.26
N SER A 92 -20.39 2.48 -20.29
CA SER A 92 -20.63 2.07 -20.25
C SER A 92 -20.89 1.88 -20.34
#